data_0d6a4723cd06c98e162f12a9b02c73e6
#
_entry.id   0d6a4723cd06c98e162f12a9b02c73e6
#
_cell.length_a   1.000
_cell.length_b   1.000
_cell.length_c   1.000
_cell.angle_alpha   90.00
_cell.angle_beta   90.00
_cell.angle_gamma   90.00
#
_symmetry.space_group_name_H-M   'P 1'
#
loop_
_entity.id
_entity.type
_entity.pdbx_description
1 polymer ?
#
loop_
_entity_poly.entity_id
_entity_poly.type
_entity_poly.pdbx_seq_one_letter_code
_entity_poly.pdbx_strand_id
1 'polypeptide(L)'
;MVIVEYGDFECPYCARAAGILHELVNTSDGQVRQVFRHFPVFDLHPYALTAALAAEVAGAHGLFWEMHDLMFANQDKLADKYLMGFARAVGLDSDLVVGDPAQPYGDAVEDDYAGAAQLRVEGTPTIFIDGVRYRGRLELGPLRAAVARAGGGGGAGQPANGQPASGQPADGPSSDDGADRRRRRAPWSRR
;
A
#
# COMPACT_ATOMS: atom_id res chain seq x y z
N MET A 1 -14.22 -4.89 -2.94
CA MET A 1 -13.55 -4.91 -1.63
C MET A 1 -12.10 -4.50 -1.78
N VAL A 2 -11.50 -3.92 -0.75
CA VAL A 2 -10.09 -3.50 -0.77
C VAL A 2 -9.32 -4.25 0.31
N ILE A 3 -8.24 -4.91 -0.09
CA ILE A 3 -7.25 -5.47 0.83
C ILE A 3 -6.06 -4.51 0.85
N VAL A 4 -5.71 -4.02 2.03
CA VAL A 4 -4.49 -3.23 2.25
C VAL A 4 -3.49 -4.11 2.97
N GLU A 5 -2.31 -4.26 2.38
CA GLU A 5 -1.16 -4.93 2.98
C GLU A 5 -0.09 -3.90 3.34
N TYR A 6 0.31 -3.86 4.60
CA TYR A 6 1.57 -3.24 5.00
C TYR A 6 2.67 -4.28 4.92
N GLY A 7 3.62 -4.06 4.03
CA GLY A 7 4.64 -5.04 3.67
C GLY A 7 6.05 -4.46 3.57
N ASP A 8 7.00 -5.39 3.54
CA ASP A 8 8.43 -5.14 3.41
C ASP A 8 9.01 -6.16 2.43
N PHE A 9 9.73 -5.70 1.43
CA PHE A 9 10.27 -6.55 0.36
C PHE A 9 11.32 -7.56 0.83
N GLU A 10 12.00 -7.32 1.97
CA GLU A 10 12.91 -8.30 2.55
C GLU A 10 12.23 -9.28 3.51
N CYS A 11 10.98 -9.01 3.93
CA CYS A 11 10.28 -9.88 4.87
C CYS A 11 9.84 -11.21 4.22
N PRO A 12 10.29 -12.37 4.71
CA PRO A 12 9.94 -13.67 4.12
C PRO A 12 8.44 -14.01 4.27
N TYR A 13 7.80 -13.46 5.31
CA TYR A 13 6.35 -13.62 5.49
C TYR A 13 5.56 -12.81 4.46
N CYS A 14 6.10 -11.64 4.02
CA CYS A 14 5.49 -10.85 2.95
C CYS A 14 5.61 -11.55 1.59
N ALA A 15 6.73 -12.21 1.28
CA ALA A 15 6.84 -13.01 0.06
C ALA A 15 5.77 -14.12 0.00
N ARG A 16 5.52 -14.76 1.14
CA ARG A 16 4.44 -15.75 1.23
C ARG A 16 3.07 -15.10 1.06
N ALA A 17 2.85 -13.91 1.67
CA ALA A 17 1.62 -13.15 1.54
C ALA A 17 1.37 -12.75 0.09
N ALA A 18 2.38 -12.27 -0.62
CA ALA A 18 2.28 -11.82 -2.00
C ALA A 18 1.68 -12.90 -2.91
N GLY A 19 2.17 -14.14 -2.84
CA GLY A 19 1.61 -15.25 -3.62
C GLY A 19 0.14 -15.56 -3.29
N ILE A 20 -0.21 -15.53 -2.00
CA ILE A 20 -1.58 -15.81 -1.54
C ILE A 20 -2.54 -14.68 -1.95
N LEU A 21 -2.12 -13.42 -1.81
CA LEU A 21 -2.93 -12.25 -2.18
C LEU A 21 -3.09 -12.14 -3.69
N HIS A 22 -2.03 -12.43 -4.46
CA HIS A 22 -2.10 -12.50 -5.91
C HIS A 22 -3.15 -13.52 -6.38
N GLU A 23 -3.13 -14.74 -5.81
CA GLU A 23 -4.13 -15.76 -6.12
C GLU A 23 -5.54 -15.33 -5.71
N LEU A 24 -5.70 -14.72 -4.54
CA LEU A 24 -6.99 -14.22 -4.06
C LEU A 24 -7.58 -13.16 -5.01
N VAL A 25 -6.77 -12.19 -5.42
CA VAL A 25 -7.19 -11.12 -6.35
C VAL A 25 -7.57 -11.71 -7.71
N ASN A 26 -6.70 -12.53 -8.29
CA ASN A 26 -6.91 -13.11 -9.62
C ASN A 26 -8.14 -14.04 -9.71
N THR A 27 -8.51 -14.66 -8.59
CA THR A 27 -9.67 -15.57 -8.53
C THR A 27 -10.93 -14.91 -7.96
N SER A 28 -10.92 -13.59 -7.82
CA SER A 28 -12.04 -12.83 -7.25
C SER A 28 -13.00 -12.23 -8.28
N ASP A 29 -12.81 -12.49 -9.58
CA ASP A 29 -13.58 -11.90 -10.68
C ASP A 29 -13.68 -10.37 -10.59
N GLY A 30 -12.59 -9.70 -10.17
CA GLY A 30 -12.49 -8.25 -10.02
C GLY A 30 -13.19 -7.69 -8.77
N GLN A 31 -13.72 -8.54 -7.89
CA GLN A 31 -14.39 -8.10 -6.67
C GLN A 31 -13.42 -7.64 -5.57
N VAL A 32 -12.14 -8.06 -5.64
CA VAL A 32 -11.09 -7.71 -4.68
C VAL A 32 -10.01 -6.92 -5.37
N ARG A 33 -9.60 -5.80 -4.76
CA ARG A 33 -8.40 -5.05 -5.13
C ARG A 33 -7.38 -5.10 -4.00
N GLN A 34 -6.12 -5.24 -4.34
CA GLN A 34 -4.99 -5.13 -3.42
C GLN A 34 -4.39 -3.72 -3.47
N VAL A 35 -4.02 -3.22 -2.31
CA VAL A 35 -3.19 -2.03 -2.12
C VAL A 35 -2.01 -2.45 -1.27
N PHE A 36 -0.81 -2.22 -1.76
CA PHE A 36 0.42 -2.39 -1.01
C PHE A 36 0.78 -1.06 -0.34
N ARG A 37 1.24 -1.12 0.92
CA ARG A 37 1.75 -0.01 1.69
C ARG A 37 3.11 -0.37 2.25
N HIS A 38 4.06 0.53 2.13
CA HIS A 38 5.41 0.30 2.59
C HIS A 38 5.52 0.35 4.11
N PHE A 39 6.14 -0.68 4.67
CA PHE A 39 6.51 -0.72 6.08
C PHE A 39 7.90 -1.35 6.22
N PRO A 40 8.98 -0.65 5.78
CA PRO A 40 10.34 -1.16 5.89
C PRO A 40 10.74 -1.34 7.35
N VAL A 41 11.22 -2.54 7.70
CA VAL A 41 11.68 -2.88 9.05
C VAL A 41 13.19 -2.60 9.14
N PHE A 42 13.54 -1.34 9.30
CA PHE A 42 14.90 -0.80 9.17
C PHE A 42 15.95 -1.52 10.02
N ASP A 43 15.58 -1.99 11.23
CA ASP A 43 16.51 -2.64 12.16
C ASP A 43 16.91 -4.06 11.71
N LEU A 44 16.14 -4.67 10.82
CA LEU A 44 16.31 -6.07 10.40
C LEU A 44 16.64 -6.20 8.91
N HIS A 45 16.20 -5.25 8.09
CA HIS A 45 16.14 -5.37 6.65
C HIS A 45 16.89 -4.21 5.97
N PRO A 46 18.19 -4.37 5.66
CA PRO A 46 19.05 -3.29 5.17
C PRO A 46 18.67 -2.76 3.78
N TYR A 47 17.99 -3.56 2.96
CA TYR A 47 17.56 -3.18 1.61
C TYR A 47 16.08 -2.80 1.52
N ALA A 48 15.32 -2.87 2.61
CA ALA A 48 13.88 -2.64 2.59
C ALA A 48 13.50 -1.26 2.06
N LEU A 49 14.23 -0.21 2.48
CA LEU A 49 13.98 1.15 1.99
C LEU A 49 14.31 1.30 0.50
N THR A 50 15.48 0.81 0.07
CA THR A 50 15.88 0.90 -1.34
C THR A 50 14.92 0.16 -2.25
N ALA A 51 14.45 -1.03 -1.81
CA ALA A 51 13.44 -1.79 -2.53
C ALA A 51 12.08 -1.06 -2.57
N ALA A 52 11.66 -0.42 -1.48
CA ALA A 52 10.45 0.39 -1.44
C ALA A 52 10.53 1.57 -2.42
N LEU A 53 11.65 2.31 -2.43
CA LEU A 53 11.88 3.39 -3.39
C LEU A 53 11.83 2.90 -4.84
N ALA A 54 12.47 1.76 -5.13
CA ALA A 54 12.46 1.17 -6.47
C ALA A 54 11.03 0.78 -6.91
N ALA A 55 10.20 0.27 -5.98
CA ALA A 55 8.80 -0.04 -6.26
C ALA A 55 8.00 1.22 -6.58
N GLU A 56 8.20 2.32 -5.82
CA GLU A 56 7.51 3.59 -6.05
C GLU A 56 7.93 4.23 -7.36
N VAL A 57 9.22 4.20 -7.72
CA VAL A 57 9.68 4.62 -9.05
C VAL A 57 8.97 3.84 -10.14
N ALA A 58 8.92 2.51 -10.03
CA ALA A 58 8.21 1.67 -10.99
C ALA A 58 6.70 1.99 -11.02
N GLY A 59 6.10 2.27 -9.85
CA GLY A 59 4.71 2.68 -9.71
C GLY A 59 4.38 3.98 -10.45
N ALA A 60 5.27 4.97 -10.42
CA ALA A 60 5.13 6.21 -11.17
C ALA A 60 5.10 6.00 -12.70
N HIS A 61 5.64 4.88 -13.16
CA HIS A 61 5.64 4.45 -14.57
C HIS A 61 4.58 3.38 -14.88
N GLY A 62 3.70 3.05 -13.90
CA GLY A 62 2.63 2.07 -14.07
C GLY A 62 3.09 0.61 -13.97
N LEU A 63 4.29 0.35 -13.41
CA LEU A 63 4.97 -0.95 -13.35
C LEU A 63 5.17 -1.43 -11.89
N PHE A 64 4.36 -0.92 -10.94
CA PHE A 64 4.50 -1.27 -9.52
C PHE A 64 4.43 -2.78 -9.29
N TRP A 65 3.40 -3.43 -9.83
CA TRP A 65 3.14 -4.84 -9.55
C TRP A 65 4.16 -5.76 -10.21
N GLU A 66 4.63 -5.43 -11.40
CA GLU A 66 5.69 -6.15 -12.10
C GLU A 66 7.01 -6.09 -11.30
N MET A 67 7.35 -4.91 -10.78
CA MET A 67 8.53 -4.73 -9.93
C MET A 67 8.36 -5.42 -8.58
N HIS A 68 7.20 -5.29 -7.94
CA HIS A 68 6.82 -5.94 -6.69
C HIS A 68 7.00 -7.46 -6.79
N ASP A 69 6.46 -8.09 -7.83
CA ASP A 69 6.51 -9.54 -8.01
C ASP A 69 7.94 -10.04 -8.24
N LEU A 70 8.75 -9.30 -9.03
CA LEU A 70 10.16 -9.63 -9.23
C LEU A 70 10.97 -9.54 -7.93
N MET A 71 10.73 -8.51 -7.10
CA MET A 71 11.43 -8.36 -5.83
C MET A 71 11.07 -9.47 -4.85
N PHE A 72 9.79 -9.82 -4.71
CA PHE A 72 9.37 -10.92 -3.84
C PHE A 72 9.83 -12.29 -4.36
N ALA A 73 9.92 -12.48 -5.67
CA ALA A 73 10.48 -13.71 -6.25
C ALA A 73 12.00 -13.84 -6.06
N ASN A 74 12.70 -12.76 -5.69
CA ASN A 74 14.15 -12.70 -5.57
C ASN A 74 14.60 -11.95 -4.31
N GLN A 75 14.00 -12.25 -3.16
CA GLN A 75 14.28 -11.53 -1.90
C GLN A 75 15.73 -11.57 -1.44
N ASP A 76 16.51 -12.56 -1.87
CA ASP A 76 17.95 -12.67 -1.64
C ASP A 76 18.78 -11.69 -2.48
N LYS A 77 18.13 -10.90 -3.36
CA LYS A 77 18.78 -10.05 -4.37
C LYS A 77 18.11 -8.67 -4.43
N LEU A 78 18.18 -7.92 -3.34
CA LEU A 78 17.59 -6.57 -3.25
C LEU A 78 18.63 -5.44 -3.18
N ALA A 79 19.93 -5.74 -3.33
CA ALA A 79 20.93 -4.70 -3.51
C ALA A 79 20.78 -3.98 -4.86
N ASP A 80 21.23 -2.73 -4.93
CA ASP A 80 21.07 -1.81 -6.07
C ASP A 80 21.27 -2.45 -7.45
N LYS A 81 22.37 -3.21 -7.60
CA LYS A 81 22.68 -3.89 -8.88
C LYS A 81 21.59 -4.84 -9.37
N TYR A 82 20.85 -5.45 -8.43
CA TYR A 82 19.76 -6.36 -8.75
C TYR A 82 18.47 -5.60 -9.03
N LEU A 83 18.17 -4.55 -8.22
CA LEU A 83 17.04 -3.66 -8.46
C LEU A 83 17.13 -3.00 -9.85
N MET A 84 18.32 -2.57 -10.26
CA MET A 84 18.59 -2.10 -11.63
C MET A 84 18.33 -3.20 -12.67
N GLY A 85 18.65 -4.46 -12.35
CA GLY A 85 18.35 -5.61 -13.19
C GLY A 85 16.85 -5.84 -13.36
N PHE A 86 16.11 -5.75 -12.27
CA PHE A 86 14.64 -5.89 -12.27
C PHE A 86 13.98 -4.75 -13.04
N ALA A 87 14.43 -3.50 -12.84
CA ALA A 87 13.95 -2.35 -13.61
C ALA A 87 14.07 -2.59 -15.12
N ARG A 88 15.26 -3.03 -15.60
CA ARG A 88 15.43 -3.40 -17.02
C ARG A 88 14.51 -4.52 -17.46
N ALA A 89 14.28 -5.51 -16.61
CA ALA A 89 13.41 -6.65 -16.93
C ALA A 89 11.95 -6.24 -17.13
N VAL A 90 11.48 -5.20 -16.40
CA VAL A 90 10.13 -4.66 -16.56
C VAL A 90 10.06 -3.54 -17.61
N GLY A 91 11.16 -3.21 -18.27
CA GLY A 91 11.19 -2.18 -19.31
C GLY A 91 11.37 -0.76 -18.80
N LEU A 92 11.87 -0.59 -17.56
CA LEU A 92 12.17 0.70 -16.96
C LEU A 92 13.66 1.02 -17.08
N ASP A 93 13.99 2.31 -17.19
CA ASP A 93 15.37 2.76 -17.07
C ASP A 93 15.94 2.43 -15.68
N SER A 94 17.02 1.65 -15.70
CA SER A 94 17.63 1.11 -14.49
C SER A 94 18.20 2.16 -13.56
N ASP A 95 18.63 3.29 -14.09
CA ASP A 95 19.29 4.34 -13.32
C ASP A 95 18.29 5.17 -12.50
N LEU A 96 17.00 5.02 -12.78
CA LEU A 96 15.94 5.72 -12.04
C LEU A 96 15.63 5.09 -10.67
N VAL A 97 15.87 3.78 -10.50
CA VAL A 97 15.34 3.02 -9.35
C VAL A 97 16.26 2.98 -8.13
N VAL A 98 17.45 3.55 -8.23
CA VAL A 98 18.45 3.59 -7.15
C VAL A 98 19.13 4.95 -7.03
N GLY A 99 19.74 5.23 -5.87
CA GLY A 99 20.48 6.47 -5.63
C GLY A 99 19.61 7.73 -5.68
N ASP A 100 20.21 8.84 -6.08
CA ASP A 100 19.57 10.17 -6.09
C ASP A 100 18.26 10.23 -6.91
N PRO A 101 18.16 9.59 -8.09
CA PRO A 101 16.91 9.61 -8.85
C PRO A 101 15.70 8.98 -8.15
N ALA A 102 15.94 8.03 -7.24
CA ALA A 102 14.87 7.38 -6.48
C ALA A 102 14.44 8.18 -5.23
N GLN A 103 15.28 9.09 -4.71
CA GLN A 103 15.00 9.84 -3.47
C GLN A 103 13.70 10.65 -3.49
N PRO A 104 13.27 11.30 -4.58
CA PRO A 104 12.00 12.03 -4.62
C PRO A 104 10.75 11.19 -4.32
N TYR A 105 10.87 9.87 -4.36
CA TYR A 105 9.79 8.93 -4.05
C TYR A 105 9.73 8.55 -2.56
N GLY A 106 10.67 9.04 -1.75
CA GLY A 106 10.74 8.79 -0.31
C GLY A 106 9.51 9.26 0.45
N ASP A 107 8.89 10.36 0.03
CA ASP A 107 7.68 10.91 0.68
C ASP A 107 6.54 9.89 0.68
N ALA A 108 6.39 9.09 -0.39
CA ALA A 108 5.35 8.07 -0.47
C ALA A 108 5.59 6.93 0.55
N VAL A 109 6.85 6.53 0.72
CA VAL A 109 7.24 5.52 1.70
C VAL A 109 7.08 6.03 3.13
N GLU A 110 7.43 7.30 3.38
CA GLU A 110 7.28 7.96 4.68
C GLU A 110 5.80 8.12 5.06
N ASP A 111 4.95 8.54 4.13
CA ASP A 111 3.50 8.66 4.33
C ASP A 111 2.87 7.31 4.70
N ASP A 112 3.27 6.22 4.02
CA ASP A 112 2.81 4.87 4.34
C ASP A 112 3.27 4.43 5.73
N TYR A 113 4.54 4.67 6.07
CA TYR A 113 5.11 4.33 7.36
C TYR A 113 4.46 5.12 8.51
N ALA A 114 4.24 6.42 8.32
CA ALA A 114 3.53 7.26 9.28
C ALA A 114 2.06 6.85 9.46
N GLY A 115 1.38 6.48 8.36
CA GLY A 115 0.03 5.93 8.38
C GLY A 115 -0.07 4.61 9.14
N ALA A 116 0.95 3.77 9.03
CA ALA A 116 1.04 2.49 9.74
C ALA A 116 1.04 2.67 11.27
N ALA A 117 1.72 3.69 11.78
CA ALA A 117 1.77 4.00 13.21
C ALA A 117 0.38 4.35 13.76
N GLN A 118 -0.44 5.10 13.01
CA GLN A 118 -1.81 5.45 13.39
C GLN A 118 -2.72 4.21 13.49
N LEU A 119 -2.45 3.21 12.66
CA LEU A 119 -3.17 1.94 12.62
C LEU A 119 -2.56 0.87 13.55
N ARG A 120 -1.54 1.24 14.33
CA ARG A 120 -0.80 0.34 15.21
C ARG A 120 -0.25 -0.89 14.47
N VAL A 121 0.31 -0.66 13.30
CA VAL A 121 1.07 -1.69 12.58
C VAL A 121 2.42 -1.85 13.28
N GLU A 122 2.71 -3.05 13.75
CA GLU A 122 3.91 -3.36 14.54
C GLU A 122 4.84 -4.35 13.81
N GLY A 123 4.46 -4.75 12.59
CA GLY A 123 5.24 -5.70 11.80
C GLY A 123 4.55 -6.10 10.50
N THR A 124 5.27 -6.86 9.70
CA THR A 124 4.88 -7.24 8.34
C THR A 124 4.78 -8.76 8.18
N PRO A 125 3.84 -9.24 7.33
CA PRO A 125 2.76 -8.46 6.74
C PRO A 125 1.67 -8.13 7.75
N THR A 126 1.07 -6.93 7.66
CA THR A 126 -0.18 -6.60 8.33
C THR A 126 -1.24 -6.34 7.28
N ILE A 127 -2.38 -7.04 7.38
CA ILE A 127 -3.44 -7.02 6.37
C ILE A 127 -4.72 -6.42 6.96
N PHE A 128 -5.36 -5.56 6.16
CA PHE A 128 -6.69 -5.02 6.43
C PHE A 128 -7.63 -5.39 5.27
N ILE A 129 -8.87 -5.76 5.60
CA ILE A 129 -9.94 -6.04 4.63
C ILE A 129 -11.02 -4.99 4.85
N ASP A 130 -11.25 -4.11 3.87
CA ASP A 130 -12.16 -2.94 3.98
C ASP A 130 -11.98 -2.16 5.29
N GLY A 131 -10.73 -1.90 5.67
CA GLY A 131 -10.35 -1.14 6.86
C GLY A 131 -10.34 -1.92 8.17
N VAL A 132 -10.76 -3.18 8.18
CA VAL A 132 -10.73 -4.04 9.37
C VAL A 132 -9.48 -4.92 9.38
N ARG A 133 -8.67 -4.83 10.45
CA ARG A 133 -7.45 -5.63 10.57
C ARG A 133 -7.76 -7.13 10.58
N TYR A 134 -7.19 -7.85 9.62
CA TYR A 134 -7.26 -9.30 9.55
C TYR A 134 -6.31 -9.94 10.56
N ARG A 135 -6.83 -10.84 11.39
CA ARG A 135 -6.07 -11.56 12.44
C ARG A 135 -6.10 -13.08 12.25
N GLY A 136 -6.58 -13.53 11.10
CA GLY A 136 -6.64 -14.96 10.78
C GLY A 136 -5.33 -15.51 10.24
N ARG A 137 -5.34 -16.79 9.87
CA ARG A 137 -4.19 -17.45 9.27
C ARG A 137 -3.97 -16.91 7.85
N LEU A 138 -2.72 -16.62 7.51
CA LEU A 138 -2.34 -16.17 6.18
C LEU A 138 -2.29 -17.37 5.23
N GLU A 139 -3.46 -17.77 4.80
CA GLU A 139 -3.75 -18.88 3.89
C GLU A 139 -4.94 -18.48 3.01
N LEU A 140 -4.99 -18.97 1.78
CA LEU A 140 -6.00 -18.59 0.80
C LEU A 140 -7.45 -18.86 1.28
N GLY A 141 -7.71 -20.05 1.83
CA GLY A 141 -9.06 -20.41 2.32
C GLY A 141 -9.59 -19.47 3.40
N PRO A 142 -8.84 -19.29 4.52
CA PRO A 142 -9.20 -18.34 5.57
C PRO A 142 -9.39 -16.90 5.07
N LEU A 143 -8.52 -16.42 4.15
CA LEU A 143 -8.65 -15.08 3.56
C LEU A 143 -9.90 -14.96 2.70
N ARG A 144 -10.19 -15.92 1.81
CA ARG A 144 -11.44 -15.96 1.03
C ARG A 144 -12.68 -15.92 1.93
N ALA A 145 -12.67 -16.70 3.01
CA ALA A 145 -13.78 -16.71 3.96
C ALA A 145 -13.93 -15.36 4.68
N ALA A 146 -12.84 -14.66 4.99
CA ALA A 146 -12.89 -13.34 5.61
C ALA A 146 -13.42 -12.28 4.63
N VAL A 147 -12.97 -12.32 3.38
CA VAL A 147 -13.46 -11.47 2.29
C VAL A 147 -14.96 -11.69 2.07
N ALA A 148 -15.43 -12.94 1.98
CA ALA A 148 -16.84 -13.25 1.79
C ALA A 148 -17.71 -12.74 2.94
N ARG A 149 -17.23 -12.86 4.20
CA ARG A 149 -17.95 -12.32 5.37
C ARG A 149 -18.03 -10.80 5.35
N ALA A 150 -16.97 -10.10 4.96
CA ALA A 150 -16.97 -8.66 4.86
C ALA A 150 -17.91 -8.16 3.76
N GLY A 151 -17.98 -8.86 2.60
CA GLY A 151 -18.89 -8.54 1.49
C GLY A 151 -20.36 -8.88 1.77
N GLY A 152 -20.64 -9.90 2.62
CA GLY A 152 -21.98 -10.31 3.01
C GLY A 152 -22.61 -9.47 4.14
N GLY A 153 -21.81 -8.62 4.82
CA GLY A 153 -22.25 -7.78 5.94
C GLY A 153 -22.97 -6.48 5.57
N GLY A 154 -23.31 -6.25 4.31
CA GLY A 154 -24.01 -5.05 3.82
C GLY A 154 -25.50 -4.97 4.15
N GLY A 155 -25.98 -5.61 5.23
CA GLY A 155 -27.40 -5.65 5.56
C GLY A 155 -27.74 -5.84 7.03
N ALA A 156 -27.13 -5.08 7.98
CA ALA A 156 -27.71 -4.87 9.30
C ALA A 156 -26.94 -3.81 10.09
N GLY A 157 -27.61 -2.70 10.42
CA GLY A 157 -27.21 -1.81 11.51
C GLY A 157 -26.75 -0.43 11.15
N GLN A 158 -27.64 0.41 10.55
CA GLN A 158 -27.59 1.84 10.84
C GLN A 158 -27.97 2.05 12.33
N PRO A 159 -27.18 2.69 13.12
CA PRO A 159 -27.70 3.28 14.36
C PRO A 159 -28.51 4.52 13.98
N ALA A 160 -29.73 4.53 14.47
CA ALA A 160 -30.68 5.60 14.29
C ALA A 160 -30.22 6.91 14.94
N ASN A 161 -30.43 7.99 14.17
CA ASN A 161 -30.75 9.36 14.57
C ASN A 161 -30.38 9.86 15.97
N GLY A 162 -29.48 10.83 15.98
CA GLY A 162 -29.48 11.91 16.93
C GLY A 162 -29.26 13.23 16.18
N GLN A 163 -30.34 13.93 15.81
CA GLN A 163 -30.29 15.33 15.39
C GLN A 163 -30.00 16.20 16.61
N PRO A 164 -29.11 17.18 16.51
CA PRO A 164 -29.25 18.41 17.29
C PRO A 164 -29.67 19.58 16.42
N ALA A 165 -30.51 20.37 17.04
CA ALA A 165 -31.20 21.52 16.51
C ALA A 165 -30.29 22.67 16.07
N SER A 166 -30.83 23.40 15.08
CA SER A 166 -30.62 24.76 14.61
C SER A 166 -29.89 25.75 15.52
N GLY A 167 -28.94 26.49 14.94
CA GLY A 167 -28.42 27.77 15.42
C GLY A 167 -27.54 28.41 14.35
N GLN A 168 -28.06 29.39 13.63
CA GLN A 168 -27.39 30.38 12.79
C GLN A 168 -27.26 31.71 13.54
N PRO A 169 -26.57 32.73 12.97
CA PRO A 169 -25.20 32.86 12.43
C PRO A 169 -24.45 34.05 13.09
N ALA A 170 -23.20 34.26 12.79
CA ALA A 170 -22.55 35.58 12.91
C ALA A 170 -21.38 35.72 11.91
N ASP A 171 -21.36 36.85 11.28
CA ASP A 171 -20.60 37.39 10.16
C ASP A 171 -19.07 37.42 10.32
N GLY A 172 -18.36 37.40 9.15
CA GLY A 172 -16.99 37.52 8.73
C GLY A 172 -16.09 38.60 9.37
N PRO A 173 -14.89 38.92 8.85
CA PRO A 173 -14.55 38.99 7.41
C PRO A 173 -13.20 38.38 6.99
N SER A 174 -13.03 38.35 5.69
CA SER A 174 -11.91 38.11 4.79
C SER A 174 -10.48 38.44 5.25
N SER A 175 -9.52 37.63 4.92
CA SER A 175 -8.28 38.03 4.23
C SER A 175 -7.63 36.84 3.50
N ASP A 176 -7.41 37.08 2.25
CA ASP A 176 -6.62 36.47 1.21
C ASP A 176 -5.22 36.10 1.70
N ASP A 177 -4.76 34.87 1.40
CA ASP A 177 -3.39 34.64 0.95
C ASP A 177 -3.26 33.28 0.28
N GLY A 178 -2.92 33.34 -1.00
CA GLY A 178 -2.74 32.19 -1.86
C GLY A 178 -1.46 31.42 -1.55
N ALA A 179 -1.57 30.11 -1.46
CA ALA A 179 -0.50 29.18 -1.74
C ALA A 179 -1.09 27.92 -2.36
N ASP A 180 -1.04 27.88 -3.68
CA ASP A 180 -1.28 26.73 -4.55
C ASP A 180 -0.38 25.56 -4.13
N ARG A 181 -0.86 24.70 -3.28
CA ARG A 181 -0.29 23.35 -3.06
C ARG A 181 -1.09 22.37 -3.89
N ARG A 182 -0.75 22.30 -5.16
CA ARG A 182 -1.15 21.18 -6.03
C ARG A 182 -0.57 19.91 -5.45
N ARG A 183 -1.32 19.24 -4.60
CA ARG A 183 -1.07 17.84 -4.23
C ARG A 183 -1.15 17.01 -5.51
N ARG A 184 -0.01 16.63 -6.05
CA ARG A 184 0.08 15.63 -7.10
C ARG A 184 -0.36 14.31 -6.46
N ARG A 185 -1.59 13.91 -6.73
CA ARG A 185 -2.06 12.55 -6.42
C ARG A 185 -1.25 11.58 -7.27
N ALA A 186 -0.64 10.59 -6.61
CA ALA A 186 0.07 9.53 -7.29
C ALA A 186 -0.83 8.80 -8.29
N PRO A 187 -0.35 8.46 -9.51
CA PRO A 187 -1.18 7.95 -10.62
C PRO A 187 -1.87 6.60 -10.34
N TRP A 188 -1.40 5.84 -9.37
CA TRP A 188 -1.88 4.48 -9.09
C TRP A 188 -3.12 4.38 -8.19
N SER A 189 -3.68 5.50 -7.72
CA SER A 189 -4.96 5.51 -6.98
C SER A 189 -6.19 5.17 -7.84
N ARG A 190 -6.00 4.79 -9.12
CA ARG A 190 -7.07 4.42 -10.04
C ARG A 190 -6.78 3.08 -10.71
N ARG A 191 -7.00 1.99 -10.02
CA ARG A 191 -7.48 0.73 -10.62
C ARG A 191 -8.08 -0.15 -9.53
#